data_b7b88c2918a9a943fc838c6627b3fbe6
#
_entry.id   b7b88c2918a9a943fc838c6627b3fbe6
#
_cell.length_a   1.000
_cell.length_b   1.000
_cell.length_c   1.000
_cell.angle_alpha   90.00
_cell.angle_beta   90.00
_cell.angle_gamma   90.00
#
_symmetry.space_group_name_H-M   'P 1'
#
loop_
_entity.id
_entity.type
_entity.pdbx_description
1 polymer ?
#
loop_
_entity_poly.entity_id
_entity_poly.type
_entity_poly.pdbx_seq_one_letter_code
_entity_poly.pdbx_strand_id
1 'polypeptide(L)'
;MKKYNCFSFLNSETNDKFRNLRDIDGGYANGYVAIPPEHPLYEKTYDDAYEAGIEVHGALTFSDSMPQILYSFDLGCVEWLDGEIPEDYWVFGFDTIHGGDTLAFWDREKCIEETQRLKEQFENYE
;
A
#
# COMPACT_ATOMS: atom_id res chain seq x y z
N MET A 1 -0.27 8.09 -22.28
CA MET A 1 -1.05 7.61 -21.12
C MET A 1 -0.13 7.42 -19.91
N LYS A 2 -0.51 7.96 -18.78
CA LYS A 2 0.29 7.81 -17.58
C LYS A 2 0.09 6.42 -16.97
N LYS A 3 1.14 5.88 -16.43
CA LYS A 3 1.10 4.56 -15.82
C LYS A 3 0.94 4.69 -14.31
N TYR A 4 0.00 3.94 -13.75
CA TYR A 4 -0.14 3.80 -12.30
C TYR A 4 0.66 2.58 -11.87
N ASN A 5 1.30 2.68 -10.73
CA ASN A 5 2.18 1.62 -10.24
C ASN A 5 1.77 1.21 -8.84
N CYS A 6 2.00 -0.03 -8.50
CA CYS A 6 1.78 -0.47 -7.13
C CYS A 6 2.98 -1.27 -6.63
N PHE A 7 3.07 -1.36 -5.31
CA PHE A 7 4.12 -2.13 -4.66
C PHE A 7 3.64 -2.58 -3.30
N SER A 8 4.34 -3.56 -2.74
CA SER A 8 4.08 -4.08 -1.41
C SER A 8 5.26 -3.81 -0.50
N PHE A 9 4.98 -3.61 0.78
CA PHE A 9 6.02 -3.55 1.80
C PHE A 9 5.81 -4.75 2.73
N LEU A 10 6.79 -5.65 2.76
CA LEU A 10 6.66 -6.93 3.45
C LEU A 10 6.70 -6.78 4.95
N ASN A 11 5.78 -7.45 5.61
CA ASN A 11 5.71 -7.46 7.07
C ASN A 11 6.49 -8.61 7.70
N SER A 12 7.05 -9.49 6.86
CA SER A 12 7.52 -10.81 7.26
C SER A 12 8.46 -10.85 8.46
N GLU A 13 9.54 -10.10 8.44
CA GLU A 13 10.53 -10.17 9.51
C GLU A 13 9.98 -9.75 10.86
N THR A 14 9.33 -8.61 10.89
CA THR A 14 8.76 -8.08 12.12
C THR A 14 7.65 -8.96 12.63
N ASN A 15 6.79 -9.42 11.74
CA ASN A 15 5.65 -10.25 12.12
C ASN A 15 6.07 -11.63 12.62
N ASP A 16 7.04 -12.25 11.96
CA ASP A 16 7.54 -13.55 12.43
C ASP A 16 8.07 -13.48 13.85
N LYS A 17 8.82 -12.44 14.15
CA LYS A 17 9.37 -12.21 15.46
C LYS A 17 8.28 -12.03 16.51
N PHE A 18 7.27 -11.23 16.21
CA PHE A 18 6.19 -10.95 17.16
C PHE A 18 5.20 -12.11 17.28
N ARG A 19 4.96 -12.85 16.20
CA ARG A 19 4.07 -14.01 16.23
C ARG A 19 4.53 -15.04 17.24
N ASN A 20 5.84 -15.28 17.27
CA ASN A 20 6.43 -16.25 18.20
C ASN A 20 6.26 -15.83 19.65
N LEU A 21 6.13 -14.54 19.91
CA LEU A 21 6.08 -14.02 21.26
C LEU A 21 4.67 -13.83 21.80
N ARG A 22 3.70 -13.50 20.94
CA ARG A 22 2.40 -13.05 21.42
C ARG A 22 1.21 -13.48 20.57
N ASP A 23 1.39 -14.38 19.65
CA ASP A 23 0.33 -14.76 18.70
C ASP A 23 -0.26 -13.55 17.98
N ILE A 24 0.55 -12.55 17.69
CA ILE A 24 0.09 -11.40 16.93
C ILE A 24 -0.07 -11.83 15.50
N ASP A 25 -1.26 -11.66 15.01
CA ASP A 25 -1.55 -11.87 13.61
C ASP A 25 -1.24 -10.60 12.83
N GLY A 26 -1.06 -10.78 11.56
CA GLY A 26 -0.83 -9.69 10.62
C GLY A 26 -0.65 -10.31 9.26
N GLY A 27 -0.94 -9.54 8.21
CA GLY A 27 -0.84 -10.04 6.86
C GLY A 27 0.59 -10.12 6.36
N TYR A 28 0.74 -10.65 5.14
CA TYR A 28 2.02 -10.81 4.47
C TYR A 28 2.68 -9.47 4.19
N ALA A 29 1.90 -8.48 3.75
CA ALA A 29 2.44 -7.20 3.33
C ALA A 29 1.39 -6.09 3.43
N ASN A 30 1.86 -4.86 3.45
CA ASN A 30 1.03 -3.68 3.24
C ASN A 30 1.07 -3.32 1.77
N GLY A 31 0.02 -2.70 1.25
CA GLY A 31 -0.09 -2.39 -0.16
C GLY A 31 -0.07 -0.90 -0.44
N TYR A 32 0.55 -0.51 -1.54
CA TYR A 32 0.73 0.89 -1.91
C TYR A 32 0.47 1.10 -3.39
N VAL A 33 -0.12 2.24 -3.72
CA VAL A 33 -0.38 2.65 -5.10
C VAL A 33 0.20 4.04 -5.32
N ALA A 34 0.96 4.19 -6.40
CA ALA A 34 1.57 5.46 -6.78
C ALA A 34 0.80 6.07 -7.96
N ILE A 35 0.44 7.33 -7.82
CA ILE A 35 -0.33 8.06 -8.82
C ILE A 35 0.49 9.20 -9.42
N PRO A 36 0.28 9.51 -10.71
CA PRO A 36 1.04 10.58 -11.36
C PRO A 36 0.57 11.98 -10.94
N PRO A 37 1.40 13.01 -11.19
CA PRO A 37 1.05 14.39 -10.79
C PRO A 37 -0.26 14.92 -11.37
N GLU A 38 -0.71 14.39 -12.48
CA GLU A 38 -1.94 14.85 -13.13
C GLU A 38 -3.21 14.35 -12.43
N HIS A 39 -3.08 13.39 -11.52
CA HIS A 39 -4.24 12.81 -10.86
C HIS A 39 -4.90 13.81 -9.90
N PRO A 40 -6.24 13.87 -9.85
CA PRO A 40 -6.93 14.80 -8.94
C PRO A 40 -6.58 14.65 -7.46
N LEU A 41 -6.14 13.48 -7.05
CA LEU A 41 -5.78 13.23 -5.65
C LEU A 41 -4.28 13.38 -5.38
N TYR A 42 -3.53 13.88 -6.33
CA TYR A 42 -2.09 14.10 -6.17
C TYR A 42 -1.83 15.07 -5.01
N GLU A 43 -0.91 14.68 -4.13
CA GLU A 43 -0.53 15.44 -2.93
C GLU A 43 -1.67 15.60 -1.91
N LYS A 44 -2.72 14.82 -2.04
CA LYS A 44 -3.79 14.79 -1.05
C LYS A 44 -3.48 13.77 0.04
N THR A 45 -4.14 13.92 1.18
CA THR A 45 -3.95 12.99 2.29
C THR A 45 -4.80 11.74 2.09
N TYR A 46 -4.50 10.71 2.88
CA TYR A 46 -5.33 9.49 2.85
C TYR A 46 -6.77 9.78 3.29
N ASP A 47 -6.97 10.77 4.18
CA ASP A 47 -8.33 11.17 4.57
C ASP A 47 -9.09 11.78 3.39
N ASP A 48 -8.41 12.60 2.59
CA ASP A 48 -9.01 13.20 1.39
C ASP A 48 -9.43 12.11 0.40
N ALA A 49 -8.59 11.10 0.21
CA ALA A 49 -8.90 10.00 -0.69
C ALA A 49 -10.09 9.17 -0.17
N TYR A 50 -10.14 8.95 1.15
CA TYR A 50 -11.26 8.25 1.76
C TYR A 50 -12.58 9.00 1.51
N GLU A 51 -12.58 10.31 1.72
CA GLU A 51 -13.76 11.14 1.48
C GLU A 51 -14.16 11.17 0.02
N ALA A 52 -13.19 10.98 -0.88
CA ALA A 52 -13.44 10.92 -2.32
C ALA A 52 -14.02 9.58 -2.77
N GLY A 53 -14.16 8.63 -1.86
CA GLY A 53 -14.78 7.33 -2.16
C GLY A 53 -13.82 6.19 -2.44
N ILE A 54 -12.52 6.40 -2.23
CA ILE A 54 -11.54 5.32 -2.38
C ILE A 54 -11.67 4.38 -1.17
N GLU A 55 -11.89 3.10 -1.44
CA GLU A 55 -12.12 2.10 -0.41
C GLU A 55 -11.14 0.95 -0.50
N VAL A 56 -10.58 0.57 0.63
CA VAL A 56 -9.65 -0.55 0.72
C VAL A 56 -9.75 -1.16 2.12
N HIS A 57 -9.24 -2.37 2.27
CA HIS A 57 -9.23 -3.07 3.56
C HIS A 57 -8.71 -2.17 4.69
N GLY A 58 -9.50 -1.99 5.72
CA GLY A 58 -9.14 -1.18 6.87
C GLY A 58 -9.03 0.31 6.60
N ALA A 59 -9.43 0.78 5.42
CA ALA A 59 -9.27 2.13 4.93
C ALA A 59 -7.81 2.48 4.66
N LEU A 60 -7.58 3.58 3.92
CA LEU A 60 -6.22 4.07 3.68
C LEU A 60 -5.63 4.61 4.97
N THR A 61 -4.37 4.30 5.21
CA THR A 61 -3.67 4.71 6.43
C THR A 61 -2.39 5.47 6.14
N PHE A 62 -2.05 5.66 4.87
CA PHE A 62 -0.76 6.24 4.49
C PHE A 62 -0.89 7.09 3.22
N SER A 63 -0.20 8.23 3.20
CA SER A 63 0.00 9.02 2.00
C SER A 63 1.30 9.78 2.11
N ASP A 64 2.14 9.74 1.05
CA ASP A 64 3.39 10.48 1.03
C ASP A 64 3.97 10.50 -0.39
N SER A 65 5.05 11.26 -0.57
CA SER A 65 5.75 11.38 -1.84
C SER A 65 6.71 10.21 -2.07
N MET A 66 7.04 9.94 -3.34
CA MET A 66 8.03 8.91 -3.66
C MET A 66 9.41 9.18 -3.04
N PRO A 67 9.96 10.40 -3.07
CA PRO A 67 11.23 10.63 -2.37
C PRO A 67 11.20 10.26 -0.90
N GLN A 68 10.06 10.51 -0.22
CA GLN A 68 9.95 10.15 1.19
C GLN A 68 9.90 8.63 1.36
N ILE A 69 9.24 7.91 0.44
CA ILE A 69 9.24 6.44 0.45
C ILE A 69 10.68 5.93 0.31
N LEU A 70 11.41 6.45 -0.66
CA LEU A 70 12.79 6.00 -0.90
C LEU A 70 13.71 6.30 0.28
N TYR A 71 13.40 7.35 1.03
CA TYR A 71 14.18 7.73 2.20
C TYR A 71 13.86 6.87 3.43
N SER A 72 12.57 6.61 3.67
CA SER A 72 12.14 6.04 4.95
C SER A 72 11.85 4.55 4.93
N PHE A 73 11.55 3.96 3.76
CA PHE A 73 11.23 2.53 3.67
C PHE A 73 12.50 1.71 3.53
N ASP A 74 12.50 0.54 4.16
CA ASP A 74 13.55 -0.46 3.92
C ASP A 74 13.28 -1.08 2.55
N LEU A 75 14.04 -0.65 1.54
CA LEU A 75 13.81 -1.07 0.16
C LEU A 75 14.06 -2.56 -0.05
N GLY A 76 14.79 -3.21 0.87
CA GLY A 76 14.94 -4.66 0.83
C GLY A 76 13.65 -5.39 1.14
N CYS A 77 12.68 -4.70 1.76
CA CYS A 77 11.37 -5.27 2.07
C CYS A 77 10.28 -4.85 1.08
N VAL A 78 10.64 -4.12 0.02
CA VAL A 78 9.68 -3.67 -0.98
C VAL A 78 9.62 -4.66 -2.13
N GLU A 79 8.39 -5.01 -2.52
CA GLU A 79 8.16 -5.79 -3.73
C GLU A 79 7.51 -4.88 -4.78
N TRP A 80 8.27 -4.54 -5.81
CA TRP A 80 7.80 -3.66 -6.88
C TRP A 80 6.95 -4.48 -7.85
N LEU A 81 5.65 -4.30 -7.80
CA LEU A 81 4.71 -5.13 -8.58
C LEU A 81 4.61 -4.71 -10.04
N ASP A 82 4.84 -3.43 -10.33
CA ASP A 82 4.71 -2.87 -11.68
C ASP A 82 6.02 -2.22 -12.18
N GLY A 83 7.13 -2.47 -11.51
CA GLY A 83 8.42 -1.91 -11.89
C GLY A 83 8.71 -0.57 -11.26
N GLU A 84 9.63 0.18 -11.85
CA GLU A 84 10.07 1.45 -11.31
C GLU A 84 8.97 2.50 -11.28
N ILE A 85 9.00 3.34 -10.25
CA ILE A 85 8.03 4.42 -10.07
C ILE A 85 8.76 5.75 -10.20
N PRO A 86 8.28 6.65 -11.05
CA PRO A 86 8.90 7.97 -11.16
C PRO A 86 8.89 8.74 -9.83
N GLU A 87 9.92 9.52 -9.59
CA GLU A 87 10.10 10.23 -8.31
C GLU A 87 9.05 11.31 -8.05
N ASP A 88 8.38 11.79 -9.09
CA ASP A 88 7.34 12.82 -8.93
C ASP A 88 5.96 12.25 -8.61
N TYR A 89 5.84 10.94 -8.42
CA TYR A 89 4.57 10.31 -8.08
C TYR A 89 4.23 10.47 -6.59
N TRP A 90 2.95 10.37 -6.30
CA TRP A 90 2.41 10.42 -4.94
C TRP A 90 1.87 9.04 -4.57
N VAL A 91 2.01 8.64 -3.32
CA VAL A 91 1.71 7.28 -2.89
C VAL A 91 0.62 7.26 -1.83
N PHE A 92 -0.34 6.36 -1.99
CA PHE A 92 -1.32 6.02 -0.97
C PHE A 92 -1.15 4.56 -0.57
N GLY A 93 -1.45 4.25 0.70
CA GLY A 93 -1.27 2.89 1.17
C GLY A 93 -2.26 2.46 2.23
N PHE A 94 -2.35 1.14 2.39
CA PHE A 94 -3.13 0.50 3.43
C PHE A 94 -2.27 -0.58 4.08
N ASP A 95 -2.66 -1.02 5.28
CA ASP A 95 -1.92 -2.08 5.95
C ASP A 95 -2.80 -3.29 6.26
N THR A 96 -2.15 -4.42 6.55
CA THR A 96 -2.82 -5.67 6.90
C THR A 96 -2.43 -6.12 8.31
N ILE A 97 -2.20 -5.15 9.20
CA ILE A 97 -1.81 -5.43 10.58
C ILE A 97 -2.83 -4.91 11.58
N HIS A 98 -4.09 -4.90 11.19
CA HIS A 98 -5.21 -4.56 12.07
C HIS A 98 -5.57 -5.78 12.93
N GLY A 99 -6.27 -5.52 14.02
CA GLY A 99 -6.81 -6.61 14.82
C GLY A 99 -7.68 -7.53 13.98
N GLY A 100 -7.40 -8.81 14.01
CA GLY A 100 -8.13 -9.78 13.19
C GLY A 100 -7.48 -10.11 11.85
N ASP A 101 -6.49 -9.34 11.42
CA ASP A 101 -5.76 -9.69 10.19
C ASP A 101 -4.83 -10.85 10.48
N THR A 102 -4.80 -11.83 9.57
CA THR A 102 -3.97 -13.04 9.74
C THR A 102 -3.19 -13.32 8.46
N LEU A 103 -2.07 -14.00 8.61
CA LEU A 103 -1.27 -14.41 7.47
C LEU A 103 -2.03 -15.45 6.63
N ALA A 104 -2.84 -16.28 7.27
CA ALA A 104 -3.62 -17.29 6.56
C ALA A 104 -4.60 -16.66 5.57
N PHE A 105 -5.25 -15.57 5.96
CA PHE A 105 -6.19 -14.87 5.09
C PHE A 105 -5.47 -13.85 4.21
N TRP A 106 -4.61 -13.02 4.81
CA TRP A 106 -3.88 -11.97 4.10
C TRP A 106 -2.51 -12.47 3.68
N ASP A 107 -2.49 -13.53 2.86
CA ASP A 107 -1.26 -14.04 2.27
C ASP A 107 -0.81 -13.14 1.12
N ARG A 108 0.29 -13.52 0.47
CA ARG A 108 0.86 -12.70 -0.59
C ARG A 108 -0.14 -12.42 -1.71
N GLU A 109 -0.86 -13.44 -2.17
CA GLU A 109 -1.83 -13.25 -3.26
C GLU A 109 -2.95 -12.31 -2.87
N LYS A 110 -3.49 -12.47 -1.68
CA LYS A 110 -4.59 -11.62 -1.20
C LYS A 110 -4.15 -10.18 -1.06
N CYS A 111 -2.95 -9.94 -0.55
CA CYS A 111 -2.39 -8.61 -0.43
C CYS A 111 -2.22 -7.95 -1.80
N ILE A 112 -1.72 -8.71 -2.77
CA ILE A 112 -1.55 -8.20 -4.14
C ILE A 112 -2.90 -7.90 -4.78
N GLU A 113 -3.88 -8.80 -4.63
CA GLU A 113 -5.23 -8.58 -5.17
C GLU A 113 -5.84 -7.29 -4.64
N GLU A 114 -5.73 -7.07 -3.34
CA GLU A 114 -6.30 -5.86 -2.73
C GLU A 114 -5.56 -4.61 -3.19
N THR A 115 -4.23 -4.69 -3.33
CA THR A 115 -3.44 -3.58 -3.84
C THR A 115 -3.81 -3.23 -5.28
N GLN A 116 -4.04 -4.25 -6.10
CA GLN A 116 -4.47 -4.04 -7.49
C GLN A 116 -5.88 -3.48 -7.56
N ARG A 117 -6.78 -3.92 -6.68
CA ARG A 117 -8.12 -3.38 -6.59
C ARG A 117 -8.08 -1.89 -6.22
N LEU A 118 -7.20 -1.54 -5.31
CA LEU A 118 -6.98 -0.13 -4.93
C LEU A 118 -6.45 0.67 -6.13
N LYS A 119 -5.49 0.11 -6.85
CA LYS A 119 -4.92 0.76 -8.03
C LYS A 119 -6.00 1.06 -9.07
N GLU A 120 -6.89 0.10 -9.32
CA GLU A 120 -7.98 0.29 -10.27
C GLU A 120 -8.89 1.45 -9.88
N GLN A 121 -9.14 1.62 -8.58
CA GLN A 121 -9.97 2.74 -8.13
C GLN A 121 -9.34 4.08 -8.47
N PHE A 122 -8.03 4.21 -8.29
CA PHE A 122 -7.34 5.44 -8.67
C PHE A 122 -7.34 5.64 -10.18
N GLU A 123 -7.15 4.57 -10.94
CA GLU A 123 -7.17 4.64 -12.40
C GLU A 123 -8.53 5.09 -12.92
N ASN A 124 -9.60 4.70 -12.26
CA ASN A 124 -10.96 5.03 -12.68
C ASN A 124 -11.52 6.29 -12.04
N TYR A 125 -10.78 6.90 -11.14
CA TYR A 125 -11.23 8.11 -10.45
C TYR A 125 -11.08 9.33 -11.33
N GLU A 126 -12.13 10.16 -11.37
CA GLU A 126 -12.11 11.36 -12.18
C GLU A 126 -12.32 12.62 -11.36
#